data_6615e04891c7d763ccf0cdacc8e9e70e
#
_entry.id   6615e04891c7d763ccf0cdacc8e9e70e
#
_cell.length_a   1.000
_cell.length_b   1.000
_cell.length_c   1.000
_cell.angle_alpha   90.00
_cell.angle_beta   90.00
_cell.angle_gamma   90.00
#
_symmetry.space_group_name_H-M   'P 1'
#
loop_
_entity.id
_entity.type
_entity.pdbx_description
1 polymer ?
#
loop_
_entity_poly.entity_id
_entity_poly.type
_entity_poly.pdbx_seq_one_letter_code
_entity_poly.pdbx_strand_id
1 'polypeptide(L)'
;MLKKRLLTGAITASLIMGVASTSFASSNPFSDVPSDSWAYDAVSTLANDGVIDGYPDGTYQGQNTMTRYEMAQIVARAMTKTDIEKADKALVDKLAAEFAEELDNLGVRVAELEKKSDNVKWKGELKYKYVQANHDGGKDKRTNKLEFKLEPKAYIGNSDWTANAEIKYVLKPETDSNTNEVEVSKAYVNGPLFGADVSLGRVSLDICQGMIFDDELSGVMADFGSDVFKTNLTIGRYSENEHDGELDDDQTARDITADYYGVQFDYTPNDNLALNAGYILLSGLDKDVELDLDVDGNKANLWYAGGKYNFDKNVALVGQYLENTDANSYGTAGSVELQYKGADAKDAGSWGAYLGYRRLGENVTIETAYDDADAGQKGIVAGIEYAFAKNIVGSLLYFNGKDMEKDTDADTIYSLSLIHI
;
A
#
# COMPACT_ATOMS: atom_id res chain seq x y z
N MET A 1 15.91 -48.11 2.07
CA MET A 1 16.07 -46.98 3.02
C MET A 1 15.15 -45.86 2.58
N LEU A 2 13.84 -46.02 2.66
CA LEU A 2 12.87 -45.04 2.16
C LEU A 2 11.63 -45.03 3.08
N LYS A 3 11.79 -44.84 4.38
CA LYS A 3 10.67 -44.83 5.34
C LYS A 3 10.90 -43.92 6.57
N LYS A 4 11.71 -42.86 6.46
CA LYS A 4 11.97 -41.96 7.62
C LYS A 4 11.89 -40.46 7.35
N ARG A 5 11.21 -40.02 6.26
CA ARG A 5 11.08 -38.55 5.97
C ARG A 5 9.63 -38.09 5.78
N LEU A 6 8.64 -38.76 6.32
CA LEU A 6 7.22 -38.41 6.20
C LEU A 6 6.53 -38.19 7.57
N LEU A 7 7.26 -37.78 8.60
CA LEU A 7 6.67 -37.60 9.93
C LEU A 7 7.00 -36.26 10.60
N THR A 8 7.37 -35.25 9.85
CA THR A 8 7.67 -33.92 10.45
C THR A 8 6.78 -32.79 9.88
N GLY A 9 5.80 -33.13 9.04
CA GLY A 9 4.88 -32.15 8.43
C GLY A 9 3.45 -32.12 8.98
N ALA A 10 3.16 -32.80 10.09
CA ALA A 10 1.79 -32.99 10.56
C ALA A 10 1.47 -32.52 11.98
N ILE A 11 2.31 -31.66 12.60
CA ILE A 11 2.10 -31.22 13.99
C ILE A 11 1.87 -29.71 14.14
N THR A 12 1.66 -28.97 13.08
CA THR A 12 1.33 -27.54 13.17
C THR A 12 -0.10 -27.16 12.76
N ALA A 13 -0.97 -28.15 12.50
CA ALA A 13 -2.36 -27.89 12.07
C ALA A 13 -3.44 -28.28 13.10
N SER A 14 -3.12 -28.44 14.38
CA SER A 14 -4.09 -28.94 15.35
C SER A 14 -4.20 -28.10 16.64
N LEU A 15 -4.00 -26.81 16.58
CA LEU A 15 -4.18 -25.94 17.77
C LEU A 15 -5.16 -24.78 17.55
N ILE A 16 -6.08 -24.87 16.60
CA ILE A 16 -7.21 -23.93 16.46
C ILE A 16 -8.51 -24.75 16.29
N MET A 17 -8.87 -25.52 17.28
CA MET A 17 -10.24 -25.97 17.49
C MET A 17 -10.45 -26.22 18.97
N GLY A 18 -11.09 -25.27 19.62
CA GLY A 18 -11.49 -25.44 21.00
C GLY A 18 -11.82 -24.17 21.75
N VAL A 19 -12.45 -23.20 21.11
CA VAL A 19 -13.30 -22.29 21.89
C VAL A 19 -14.74 -22.80 21.69
N ALA A 20 -15.13 -23.74 22.52
CA ALA A 20 -16.54 -24.02 22.72
C ALA A 20 -17.19 -22.69 23.08
N SER A 21 -18.07 -22.21 22.23
CA SER A 21 -19.01 -21.16 22.55
C SER A 21 -19.90 -21.67 23.70
N THR A 22 -19.43 -21.46 24.90
CA THR A 22 -20.38 -21.44 26.03
C THR A 22 -21.25 -20.22 25.76
N SER A 23 -22.46 -20.46 25.30
CA SER A 23 -23.54 -19.49 25.35
C SER A 23 -23.75 -19.18 26.82
N PHE A 24 -23.03 -18.17 27.32
CA PHE A 24 -23.47 -17.53 28.57
C PHE A 24 -24.80 -16.89 28.24
N ALA A 25 -25.85 -17.31 28.92
CA ALA A 25 -27.07 -16.56 28.93
C ALA A 25 -26.69 -15.12 29.30
N SER A 26 -26.90 -14.20 28.36
CA SER A 26 -26.61 -12.80 28.53
C SER A 26 -27.39 -12.29 29.74
N SER A 27 -26.72 -12.06 30.85
CA SER A 27 -27.37 -11.45 32.02
C SER A 27 -27.42 -9.95 31.73
N ASN A 28 -28.64 -9.38 31.84
CA ASN A 28 -28.80 -7.93 31.75
C ASN A 28 -27.93 -7.27 32.83
N PRO A 29 -26.99 -6.39 32.48
CA PRO A 29 -26.12 -5.72 33.44
C PRO A 29 -26.85 -4.62 34.24
N PHE A 30 -28.09 -4.26 33.89
CA PHE A 30 -28.81 -3.15 34.48
C PHE A 30 -29.92 -3.65 35.42
N SER A 31 -29.95 -3.10 36.65
CA SER A 31 -30.83 -3.52 37.72
C SER A 31 -32.29 -3.05 37.56
N ASP A 32 -32.52 -2.05 36.71
CA ASP A 32 -33.83 -1.41 36.51
C ASP A 32 -34.56 -1.87 35.21
N VAL A 33 -34.01 -2.83 34.47
CA VAL A 33 -34.67 -3.44 33.31
C VAL A 33 -35.25 -4.80 33.73
N PRO A 34 -36.57 -4.95 33.89
CA PRO A 34 -37.20 -6.20 34.31
C PRO A 34 -37.01 -7.32 33.30
N SER A 35 -36.75 -8.54 33.76
CA SER A 35 -36.51 -9.72 32.92
C SER A 35 -37.71 -10.16 32.09
N ASP A 36 -38.91 -9.70 32.40
CA ASP A 36 -40.14 -9.91 31.66
C ASP A 36 -40.50 -8.79 30.69
N SER A 37 -39.64 -7.76 30.60
CA SER A 37 -39.79 -6.67 29.64
C SER A 37 -39.39 -7.13 28.25
N TRP A 38 -40.13 -6.69 27.26
CA TRP A 38 -39.78 -6.90 25.84
C TRP A 38 -38.40 -6.30 25.47
N ALA A 39 -37.97 -5.31 26.24
CA ALA A 39 -36.68 -4.63 26.01
C ALA A 39 -35.50 -5.36 26.67
N TYR A 40 -35.76 -6.36 27.53
CA TYR A 40 -34.72 -7.04 28.32
C TYR A 40 -33.61 -7.62 27.41
N ASP A 41 -33.99 -8.42 26.42
CA ASP A 41 -33.03 -9.06 25.52
C ASP A 41 -32.30 -8.03 24.66
N ALA A 42 -33.01 -7.01 24.16
CA ALA A 42 -32.43 -5.94 23.34
C ALA A 42 -31.40 -5.13 24.14
N VAL A 43 -31.76 -4.70 25.36
CA VAL A 43 -30.85 -3.93 26.22
C VAL A 43 -29.65 -4.78 26.67
N SER A 44 -29.88 -6.06 26.99
CA SER A 44 -28.81 -6.99 27.37
C SER A 44 -27.85 -7.22 26.21
N THR A 45 -28.34 -7.38 24.97
CA THR A 45 -27.54 -7.54 23.78
C THR A 45 -26.70 -6.28 23.52
N LEU A 46 -27.34 -5.11 23.50
CA LEU A 46 -26.66 -3.84 23.27
C LEU A 46 -25.59 -3.51 24.32
N ALA A 47 -25.84 -3.91 25.61
CA ALA A 47 -24.87 -3.73 26.67
C ALA A 47 -23.68 -4.68 26.54
N ASN A 48 -23.93 -5.97 26.23
CA ASN A 48 -22.85 -6.93 25.99
C ASN A 48 -22.00 -6.58 24.80
N ASP A 49 -22.60 -5.99 23.76
CA ASP A 49 -21.91 -5.51 22.55
C ASP A 49 -21.20 -4.16 22.79
N GLY A 50 -21.33 -3.59 24.01
CA GLY A 50 -20.72 -2.33 24.38
C GLY A 50 -21.28 -1.13 23.61
N VAL A 51 -22.52 -1.21 23.14
CA VAL A 51 -23.22 -0.11 22.48
C VAL A 51 -23.79 0.86 23.50
N ILE A 52 -24.23 0.33 24.67
CA ILE A 52 -24.72 1.10 25.79
C ILE A 52 -23.98 0.70 27.09
N ASP A 53 -23.60 1.69 27.88
CA ASP A 53 -22.84 1.46 29.13
C ASP A 53 -23.71 1.60 30.39
N GLY A 54 -24.93 2.14 30.29
CA GLY A 54 -25.78 2.49 31.45
C GLY A 54 -25.20 3.61 32.29
N TYR A 55 -25.82 3.81 33.46
CA TYR A 55 -25.37 4.81 34.45
C TYR A 55 -24.39 4.20 35.45
N PRO A 56 -23.54 5.02 36.10
CA PRO A 56 -22.57 4.52 37.09
C PRO A 56 -23.16 3.81 38.29
N ASP A 57 -24.47 3.99 38.55
CA ASP A 57 -25.21 3.32 39.63
C ASP A 57 -25.72 1.91 39.24
N GLY A 58 -25.39 1.44 38.02
CA GLY A 58 -25.80 0.15 37.50
C GLY A 58 -27.24 0.11 36.99
N THR A 59 -27.83 1.25 36.64
CA THR A 59 -29.19 1.34 36.08
C THR A 59 -29.15 1.72 34.59
N TYR A 60 -30.22 1.41 33.84
CA TYR A 60 -30.43 1.85 32.46
C TYR A 60 -31.25 3.14 32.40
N GLN A 61 -32.06 3.42 33.40
CA GLN A 61 -32.93 4.60 33.54
C GLN A 61 -33.85 4.83 32.34
N GLY A 62 -34.41 3.78 31.76
CA GLY A 62 -35.22 3.83 30.53
C GLY A 62 -36.51 4.69 30.61
N GLN A 63 -36.84 5.22 31.80
CA GLN A 63 -37.91 6.19 32.01
C GLN A 63 -37.48 7.65 31.84
N ASN A 64 -36.17 7.92 31.74
CA ASN A 64 -35.66 9.26 31.51
C ASN A 64 -35.75 9.65 30.04
N THR A 65 -36.05 10.91 29.76
CA THR A 65 -36.02 11.44 28.42
C THR A 65 -34.57 11.55 27.96
N MET A 66 -34.23 10.87 26.87
CA MET A 66 -32.91 10.95 26.24
C MET A 66 -32.86 12.15 25.28
N THR A 67 -31.81 12.92 25.32
CA THR A 67 -31.59 14.00 24.34
C THR A 67 -31.22 13.45 22.99
N ARG A 68 -31.47 14.21 21.89
CA ARG A 68 -31.03 13.85 20.53
C ARG A 68 -29.53 13.60 20.46
N TYR A 69 -28.75 14.36 21.22
CA TYR A 69 -27.30 14.24 21.30
C TYR A 69 -26.84 12.91 21.94
N GLU A 70 -27.47 12.47 23.01
CA GLU A 70 -27.21 11.17 23.64
C GLU A 70 -27.60 10.01 22.71
N MET A 71 -28.70 10.13 21.99
CA MET A 71 -29.10 9.15 21.00
C MET A 71 -28.09 9.09 19.84
N ALA A 72 -27.61 10.23 19.34
CA ALA A 72 -26.57 10.27 18.30
C ALA A 72 -25.26 9.60 18.77
N GLN A 73 -24.87 9.72 20.02
CA GLN A 73 -23.72 9.00 20.57
C GLN A 73 -23.88 7.49 20.53
N ILE A 74 -25.09 6.97 20.83
CA ILE A 74 -25.40 5.54 20.76
C ILE A 74 -25.32 5.06 19.31
N VAL A 75 -25.90 5.83 18.38
CA VAL A 75 -25.86 5.52 16.94
C VAL A 75 -24.41 5.54 16.42
N ALA A 76 -23.61 6.53 16.81
CA ALA A 76 -22.19 6.60 16.44
C ALA A 76 -21.41 5.36 16.90
N ARG A 77 -21.64 4.88 18.14
CA ARG A 77 -21.02 3.64 18.62
C ARG A 77 -21.49 2.42 17.85
N ALA A 78 -22.79 2.32 17.54
CA ALA A 78 -23.34 1.23 16.74
C ALA A 78 -22.71 1.19 15.34
N MET A 79 -22.48 2.34 14.71
CA MET A 79 -21.85 2.44 13.39
C MET A 79 -20.39 1.94 13.35
N THR A 80 -19.69 1.94 14.47
CA THR A 80 -18.29 1.44 14.54
C THR A 80 -18.19 -0.07 14.65
N LYS A 81 -19.30 -0.78 14.86
CA LYS A 81 -19.32 -2.24 14.99
C LYS A 81 -19.31 -2.91 13.62
N THR A 82 -18.35 -3.81 13.39
CA THR A 82 -18.17 -4.52 12.12
C THR A 82 -19.04 -5.77 11.97
N ASP A 83 -19.57 -6.31 13.07
CA ASP A 83 -20.29 -7.60 13.12
C ASP A 83 -21.81 -7.45 13.32
N ILE A 84 -22.38 -6.33 12.85
CA ILE A 84 -23.84 -6.09 12.93
C ILE A 84 -24.56 -6.90 11.85
N GLU A 85 -25.60 -7.65 12.21
CA GLU A 85 -26.44 -8.35 11.25
C GLU A 85 -27.13 -7.39 10.27
N LYS A 86 -27.43 -7.86 9.04
CA LYS A 86 -27.99 -7.01 7.97
C LYS A 86 -29.25 -6.23 8.36
N ALA A 87 -30.09 -6.80 9.21
CA ALA A 87 -31.32 -6.15 9.68
C ALA A 87 -31.02 -4.98 10.61
N ASP A 88 -30.05 -5.18 11.51
CA ASP A 88 -29.61 -4.17 12.48
C ASP A 88 -28.84 -3.05 11.80
N LYS A 89 -28.06 -3.38 10.77
CA LYS A 89 -27.38 -2.37 9.96
C LYS A 89 -28.35 -1.42 9.28
N ALA A 90 -29.45 -1.94 8.70
CA ALA A 90 -30.48 -1.11 8.07
C ALA A 90 -31.17 -0.15 9.07
N LEU A 91 -31.34 -0.60 10.34
CA LEU A 91 -31.88 0.24 11.40
C LEU A 91 -30.85 1.31 11.82
N VAL A 92 -29.57 0.94 11.97
CA VAL A 92 -28.49 1.87 12.30
C VAL A 92 -28.34 2.93 11.19
N ASP A 93 -28.38 2.54 9.91
CA ASP A 93 -28.28 3.46 8.77
C ASP A 93 -29.46 4.46 8.75
N LYS A 94 -30.69 3.99 9.08
CA LYS A 94 -31.87 4.84 9.19
C LYS A 94 -31.76 5.83 10.36
N LEU A 95 -31.26 5.38 11.49
CA LEU A 95 -31.03 6.24 12.66
C LEU A 95 -29.90 7.25 12.37
N ALA A 96 -28.83 6.83 11.68
CA ALA A 96 -27.76 7.71 11.27
C ALA A 96 -28.25 8.84 10.35
N ALA A 97 -29.19 8.56 9.45
CA ALA A 97 -29.82 9.59 8.62
C ALA A 97 -30.71 10.56 9.42
N GLU A 98 -31.44 10.06 10.43
CA GLU A 98 -32.29 10.88 11.31
C GLU A 98 -31.46 11.82 12.21
N PHE A 99 -30.28 11.37 12.66
CA PHE A 99 -29.38 12.12 13.55
C PHE A 99 -28.16 12.68 12.85
N ALA A 100 -28.24 12.90 11.54
CA ALA A 100 -27.08 13.31 10.71
C ALA A 100 -26.42 14.60 11.23
N GLU A 101 -27.20 15.60 11.67
CA GLU A 101 -26.71 16.86 12.16
C GLU A 101 -25.95 16.69 13.51
N GLU A 102 -26.51 15.89 14.42
CA GLU A 102 -25.87 15.58 15.69
C GLU A 102 -24.62 14.69 15.51
N LEU A 103 -24.68 13.76 14.56
CA LEU A 103 -23.53 12.91 14.20
C LEU A 103 -22.40 13.69 13.56
N ASP A 104 -22.69 14.69 12.72
CA ASP A 104 -21.68 15.58 12.15
C ASP A 104 -20.96 16.37 13.27
N ASN A 105 -21.72 16.90 14.21
CA ASN A 105 -21.16 17.58 15.38
C ASN A 105 -20.35 16.63 16.30
N LEU A 106 -20.77 15.37 16.42
CA LEU A 106 -20.05 14.31 17.13
C LEU A 106 -18.84 13.83 16.34
N GLY A 107 -18.94 13.68 15.03
CA GLY A 107 -17.85 13.25 14.15
C GLY A 107 -16.62 14.15 14.24
N VAL A 108 -16.81 15.45 14.30
CA VAL A 108 -15.75 16.41 14.56
C VAL A 108 -15.13 16.22 15.96
N ARG A 109 -15.93 15.96 16.97
CA ARG A 109 -15.46 15.75 18.36
C ARG A 109 -14.81 14.36 18.55
N VAL A 110 -15.34 13.31 17.92
CA VAL A 110 -14.74 11.98 17.97
C VAL A 110 -13.43 11.95 17.23
N ALA A 111 -13.35 12.59 16.05
CA ALA A 111 -12.10 12.72 15.31
C ALA A 111 -11.05 13.54 16.11
N GLU A 112 -11.45 14.58 16.83
CA GLU A 112 -10.55 15.33 17.72
C GLU A 112 -10.12 14.52 18.96
N LEU A 113 -11.02 13.71 19.52
CA LEU A 113 -10.71 12.83 20.66
C LEU A 113 -9.80 11.66 20.25
N GLU A 114 -10.02 11.10 19.08
CA GLU A 114 -9.14 10.09 18.49
C GLU A 114 -7.76 10.67 18.16
N LYS A 115 -7.70 11.91 17.67
CA LYS A 115 -6.44 12.64 17.50
C LYS A 115 -5.73 12.91 18.84
N LYS A 116 -6.45 13.03 19.94
CA LYS A 116 -5.90 13.32 21.28
C LYS A 116 -5.59 12.08 22.13
N SER A 117 -6.30 10.98 21.91
CA SER A 117 -6.12 9.77 22.73
C SER A 117 -5.04 8.83 22.19
N ASP A 118 -4.81 8.84 20.89
CA ASP A 118 -3.80 8.02 20.25
C ASP A 118 -3.14 8.84 19.12
N ASN A 119 -2.12 9.61 19.48
CA ASN A 119 -1.45 10.53 18.57
C ASN A 119 -0.69 9.81 17.45
N VAL A 120 -0.51 8.49 17.51
CA VAL A 120 0.21 7.72 16.52
C VAL A 120 -0.64 6.55 16.03
N LYS A 121 -0.93 6.52 14.74
CA LYS A 121 -1.52 5.37 14.05
C LYS A 121 -0.41 4.52 13.48
N TRP A 122 -0.52 3.20 13.63
CA TRP A 122 0.45 2.25 13.10
C TRP A 122 -0.19 1.41 12.01
N LYS A 123 0.51 1.24 10.91
CA LYS A 123 0.25 0.22 9.91
C LYS A 123 1.46 -0.67 9.81
N GLY A 124 1.27 -1.91 9.34
CA GLY A 124 2.37 -2.83 9.16
C GLY A 124 2.10 -3.77 7.99
N GLU A 125 3.16 -4.19 7.34
CA GLU A 125 3.15 -5.16 6.26
C GLU A 125 4.23 -6.20 6.50
N LEU A 126 3.91 -7.46 6.26
CA LEU A 126 4.87 -8.54 6.18
C LEU A 126 4.80 -9.17 4.79
N LYS A 127 5.88 -9.05 4.00
CA LYS A 127 5.98 -9.58 2.64
C LYS A 127 7.04 -10.68 2.59
N TYR A 128 6.66 -11.86 2.14
CA TYR A 128 7.62 -12.89 1.74
C TYR A 128 7.64 -12.97 0.22
N LYS A 129 8.83 -12.98 -0.37
CA LYS A 129 9.03 -13.05 -1.81
C LYS A 129 10.05 -14.14 -2.13
N TYR A 130 9.71 -15.02 -3.07
CA TYR A 130 10.60 -15.97 -3.69
C TYR A 130 10.70 -15.68 -5.18
N VAL A 131 11.90 -15.51 -5.69
CA VAL A 131 12.16 -15.30 -7.11
C VAL A 131 13.10 -16.39 -7.61
N GLN A 132 12.76 -16.96 -8.75
CA GLN A 132 13.66 -17.85 -9.51
C GLN A 132 13.85 -17.25 -10.90
N ALA A 133 15.07 -16.88 -11.21
CA ALA A 133 15.49 -16.44 -12.54
C ALA A 133 16.27 -17.58 -13.21
N ASN A 134 15.77 -18.07 -14.33
CA ASN A 134 16.40 -19.12 -15.12
C ASN A 134 17.19 -18.49 -16.25
N HIS A 135 18.50 -18.63 -16.20
CA HIS A 135 19.43 -18.08 -17.18
C HIS A 135 19.75 -19.12 -18.26
N ASP A 136 19.53 -18.76 -19.53
CA ASP A 136 19.79 -19.69 -20.64
C ASP A 136 21.31 -19.87 -20.83
N GLY A 137 21.81 -21.07 -20.50
CA GLY A 137 23.23 -21.41 -20.55
C GLY A 137 24.08 -21.03 -19.31
N GLY A 138 23.45 -20.51 -18.24
CA GLY A 138 24.07 -20.15 -16.98
C GLY A 138 23.58 -20.97 -15.80
N LYS A 139 23.81 -20.44 -14.57
CA LYS A 139 23.26 -21.01 -13.34
C LYS A 139 21.99 -20.24 -12.98
N ASP A 140 20.92 -20.98 -12.70
CA ASP A 140 19.69 -20.42 -12.16
C ASP A 140 20.00 -19.65 -10.85
N LYS A 141 19.49 -18.43 -10.76
CA LYS A 141 19.54 -17.61 -9.55
C LYS A 141 18.23 -17.77 -8.79
N ARG A 142 18.33 -17.97 -7.49
CA ARG A 142 17.18 -18.01 -6.58
C ARG A 142 17.36 -17.00 -5.49
N THR A 143 16.31 -16.28 -5.17
CA THR A 143 16.34 -15.26 -4.12
C THR A 143 15.13 -15.43 -3.22
N ASN A 144 15.34 -15.42 -1.92
CA ASN A 144 14.29 -15.34 -0.91
C ASN A 144 14.43 -14.00 -0.17
N LYS A 145 13.32 -13.32 0.02
CA LYS A 145 13.28 -12.06 0.76
C LYS A 145 12.10 -12.08 1.73
N LEU A 146 12.33 -11.77 2.98
CA LEU A 146 11.30 -11.44 3.95
C LEU A 146 11.45 -9.97 4.29
N GLU A 147 10.37 -9.22 4.10
CA GLU A 147 10.34 -7.79 4.34
C GLU A 147 9.25 -7.48 5.36
N PHE A 148 9.62 -6.74 6.39
CA PHE A 148 8.71 -6.23 7.39
C PHE A 148 8.75 -4.71 7.35
N LYS A 149 7.56 -4.07 7.21
CA LYS A 149 7.39 -2.63 7.22
C LYS A 149 6.51 -2.20 8.37
N LEU A 150 6.88 -1.10 9.01
CA LEU A 150 6.05 -0.37 9.97
C LEU A 150 5.90 1.08 9.51
N GLU A 151 4.67 1.56 9.46
CA GLU A 151 4.32 2.92 9.02
C GLU A 151 3.63 3.68 10.15
N PRO A 152 4.40 4.33 11.05
CA PRO A 152 3.83 5.24 12.03
C PRO A 152 3.39 6.55 11.37
N LYS A 153 2.16 6.98 11.71
CA LYS A 153 1.60 8.30 11.36
C LYS A 153 1.22 9.03 12.64
N ALA A 154 1.96 10.05 12.99
CA ALA A 154 1.72 10.88 14.17
C ALA A 154 0.98 12.17 13.79
N TYR A 155 -0.07 12.51 14.54
CA TYR A 155 -0.78 13.78 14.40
C TYR A 155 -0.08 14.89 15.21
N ILE A 156 0.15 16.04 14.58
CA ILE A 156 0.91 17.15 15.20
C ILE A 156 -0.06 18.12 15.89
N GLY A 157 -0.20 17.97 17.19
CA GLY A 157 -1.06 18.82 18.01
C GLY A 157 -2.52 18.78 17.56
N ASN A 158 -3.14 19.96 17.44
CA ASN A 158 -4.51 20.13 16.94
C ASN A 158 -4.55 20.60 15.47
N SER A 159 -3.43 20.45 14.75
CA SER A 159 -3.34 20.85 13.35
C SER A 159 -3.72 19.68 12.41
N ASP A 160 -3.91 19.99 11.13
CA ASP A 160 -4.08 18.98 10.09
C ASP A 160 -2.75 18.43 9.58
N TRP A 161 -1.64 18.81 10.22
CA TRP A 161 -0.32 18.30 9.91
C TRP A 161 -0.06 16.95 10.58
N THR A 162 0.62 16.08 9.86
CA THR A 162 1.05 14.76 10.34
C THR A 162 2.55 14.56 10.12
N ALA A 163 3.20 13.83 11.01
CA ALA A 163 4.54 13.31 10.82
C ALA A 163 4.43 11.81 10.47
N ASN A 164 5.08 11.42 9.41
CA ASN A 164 4.99 10.08 8.85
C ASN A 164 6.39 9.50 8.70
N ALA A 165 6.52 8.21 8.93
CA ALA A 165 7.75 7.48 8.66
C ALA A 165 7.45 6.08 8.11
N GLU A 166 8.43 5.46 7.46
CA GLU A 166 8.44 4.03 7.16
C GLU A 166 9.72 3.44 7.74
N ILE A 167 9.55 2.38 8.53
CA ILE A 167 10.66 1.60 9.09
C ILE A 167 10.61 0.25 8.38
N LYS A 168 11.67 -0.08 7.67
CA LYS A 168 11.79 -1.26 6.83
C LYS A 168 12.86 -2.19 7.39
N TYR A 169 12.57 -3.47 7.49
CA TYR A 169 13.50 -4.51 7.83
C TYR A 169 13.47 -5.58 6.75
N VAL A 170 14.63 -5.88 6.16
CA VAL A 170 14.76 -6.87 5.10
C VAL A 170 15.67 -7.99 5.57
N LEU A 171 15.17 -9.21 5.50
CA LEU A 171 15.93 -10.43 5.73
C LEU A 171 16.10 -11.18 4.41
N LYS A 172 17.35 -11.41 4.01
CA LYS A 172 17.73 -12.26 2.86
C LYS A 172 18.31 -13.58 3.42
N PRO A 173 17.52 -14.68 3.56
CA PRO A 173 17.95 -15.90 4.24
C PRO A 173 19.10 -16.65 3.58
N GLU A 174 19.40 -16.35 2.32
CA GLU A 174 20.42 -17.06 1.52
C GLU A 174 21.81 -16.44 1.63
N THR A 175 21.89 -15.22 2.14
CA THR A 175 23.18 -14.60 2.42
C THR A 175 23.52 -14.79 3.89
N ASP A 176 24.61 -15.51 4.19
CA ASP A 176 25.17 -15.67 5.55
C ASP A 176 25.69 -14.33 6.12
N SER A 177 25.47 -13.22 5.42
CA SER A 177 25.82 -11.89 5.89
C SER A 177 24.80 -11.46 6.95
N ASN A 178 25.28 -11.30 8.19
CA ASN A 178 24.53 -10.73 9.32
C ASN A 178 24.17 -9.25 9.13
N THR A 179 24.02 -8.76 7.92
CA THR A 179 23.58 -7.40 7.59
C THR A 179 22.07 -7.34 7.57
N ASN A 180 21.47 -7.63 8.73
CA ASN A 180 20.06 -7.34 8.96
C ASN A 180 19.98 -5.86 9.34
N GLU A 181 19.74 -5.01 8.38
CA GLU A 181 19.63 -3.58 8.59
C GLU A 181 18.17 -3.17 8.81
N VAL A 182 17.96 -2.32 9.81
CA VAL A 182 16.71 -1.59 9.99
C VAL A 182 16.91 -0.24 9.35
N GLU A 183 16.15 0.03 8.34
CA GLU A 183 16.17 1.28 7.59
C GLU A 183 14.95 2.14 7.90
N VAL A 184 15.15 3.46 7.99
CA VAL A 184 14.07 4.43 7.92
C VAL A 184 14.01 4.94 6.49
N SER A 185 13.23 4.26 5.65
CA SER A 185 13.14 4.57 4.22
C SER A 185 12.44 5.90 3.98
N LYS A 186 11.40 6.24 4.75
CA LYS A 186 10.65 7.50 4.65
C LYS A 186 10.58 8.23 5.97
N ALA A 187 10.70 9.55 5.93
CA ALA A 187 10.48 10.43 7.08
C ALA A 187 10.07 11.82 6.58
N TYR A 188 8.80 12.18 6.74
CA TYR A 188 8.26 13.45 6.23
C TYR A 188 7.10 13.97 7.07
N VAL A 189 6.84 15.27 6.95
CA VAL A 189 5.62 15.90 7.45
C VAL A 189 4.70 16.20 6.27
N ASN A 190 3.38 16.03 6.48
CA ASN A 190 2.37 16.29 5.47
C ASN A 190 1.24 17.12 6.07
N GLY A 191 0.74 18.08 5.30
CA GLY A 191 -0.40 18.89 5.69
C GLY A 191 -0.71 20.03 4.72
N PRO A 192 -1.82 20.76 4.96
CA PRO A 192 -2.28 21.82 4.07
C PRO A 192 -1.38 23.06 4.15
N LEU A 193 -0.96 23.57 2.98
CA LEU A 193 -0.21 24.80 2.87
C LEU A 193 -0.57 25.53 1.57
N PHE A 194 -0.99 26.79 1.65
CA PHE A 194 -1.35 27.63 0.48
C PHE A 194 -2.35 27.02 -0.49
N GLY A 195 -3.29 26.19 0.01
CA GLY A 195 -4.30 25.53 -0.81
C GLY A 195 -3.83 24.25 -1.49
N ALA A 196 -2.61 23.79 -1.20
CA ALA A 196 -2.06 22.50 -1.59
C ALA A 196 -2.02 21.56 -0.38
N ASP A 197 -1.95 20.25 -0.65
CA ASP A 197 -1.47 19.25 0.30
C ASP A 197 0.03 19.10 0.10
N VAL A 198 0.83 19.45 1.12
CA VAL A 198 2.28 19.55 1.00
C VAL A 198 2.97 18.52 1.87
N SER A 199 3.89 17.78 1.28
CA SER A 199 4.80 16.86 1.96
C SER A 199 6.23 17.41 1.94
N LEU A 200 6.91 17.36 3.09
CA LEU A 200 8.27 17.87 3.30
C LEU A 200 9.12 16.81 3.99
N GLY A 201 10.20 16.37 3.37
CA GLY A 201 11.13 15.39 3.93
C GLY A 201 11.52 14.31 2.90
N ARG A 202 11.80 13.10 3.38
CA ARG A 202 12.03 11.94 2.51
C ARG A 202 10.69 11.28 2.23
N VAL A 203 10.19 11.48 1.01
CA VAL A 203 8.85 11.07 0.54
C VAL A 203 8.97 9.98 -0.51
N SER A 204 7.93 9.19 -0.69
CA SER A 204 7.85 8.20 -1.77
C SER A 204 7.67 8.89 -3.11
N LEU A 205 8.41 8.44 -4.09
CA LEU A 205 8.33 8.86 -5.49
C LEU A 205 7.91 7.66 -6.34
N ASP A 206 6.62 7.54 -6.61
CA ASP A 206 6.05 6.53 -7.52
C ASP A 206 5.61 7.22 -8.81
N ILE A 207 6.41 7.09 -9.84
CA ILE A 207 6.18 7.78 -11.11
C ILE A 207 5.90 6.76 -12.21
N CYS A 208 4.83 7.04 -12.96
CA CYS A 208 4.41 6.20 -14.09
C CYS A 208 4.09 4.76 -13.65
N GLN A 209 3.41 4.60 -12.49
CA GLN A 209 3.11 3.31 -11.84
C GLN A 209 4.39 2.51 -11.55
N GLY A 210 5.41 3.17 -11.02
CA GLY A 210 6.68 2.57 -10.69
C GLY A 210 7.56 2.18 -11.88
N MET A 211 7.25 2.63 -13.11
CA MET A 211 8.08 2.31 -14.27
C MET A 211 9.36 3.12 -14.32
N ILE A 212 9.33 4.38 -13.83
CA ILE A 212 10.51 5.25 -13.79
C ILE A 212 11.18 5.16 -12.43
N PHE A 213 10.39 5.44 -11.40
CA PHE A 213 10.79 5.47 -10.00
C PHE A 213 9.78 4.74 -9.13
N ASP A 214 10.25 3.89 -8.25
CA ASP A 214 9.58 3.37 -7.05
C ASP A 214 10.56 3.46 -5.88
N ASP A 215 10.94 4.68 -5.51
CA ASP A 215 11.95 4.94 -4.50
C ASP A 215 11.59 6.20 -3.70
N GLU A 216 12.48 6.71 -2.88
CA GLU A 216 12.31 7.88 -2.06
C GLU A 216 13.11 9.08 -2.56
N LEU A 217 12.51 10.26 -2.38
CA LEU A 217 13.09 11.55 -2.68
C LEU A 217 13.14 12.41 -1.42
N SER A 218 14.25 13.08 -1.18
CA SER A 218 14.36 14.10 -0.13
C SER A 218 14.01 15.48 -0.70
N GLY A 219 12.84 16.03 -0.31
CA GLY A 219 12.40 17.28 -0.91
C GLY A 219 11.01 17.75 -0.47
N VAL A 220 10.36 18.42 -1.40
CA VAL A 220 9.02 18.99 -1.27
C VAL A 220 8.15 18.44 -2.38
N MET A 221 6.99 17.94 -2.03
CA MET A 221 5.92 17.54 -2.94
C MET A 221 4.68 18.36 -2.61
N ALA A 222 3.99 18.90 -3.60
CA ALA A 222 2.79 19.69 -3.42
C ALA A 222 1.70 19.27 -4.41
N ASP A 223 0.57 18.83 -3.87
CA ASP A 223 -0.61 18.37 -4.61
C ASP A 223 -1.68 19.46 -4.64
N PHE A 224 -2.12 19.81 -5.84
CA PHE A 224 -3.17 20.79 -6.08
C PHE A 224 -4.32 20.18 -6.86
N GLY A 225 -5.51 20.73 -6.74
CA GLY A 225 -6.63 20.43 -7.60
C GLY A 225 -7.78 19.71 -6.92
N SER A 226 -8.43 18.81 -7.63
CA SER A 226 -9.62 18.09 -7.20
C SER A 226 -9.49 16.60 -7.53
N ASP A 227 -10.49 15.80 -7.14
CA ASP A 227 -10.52 14.36 -7.48
C ASP A 227 -10.57 14.09 -8.99
N VAL A 228 -11.06 15.06 -9.78
CA VAL A 228 -11.14 14.96 -11.25
C VAL A 228 -9.82 15.35 -11.92
N PHE A 229 -9.16 16.38 -11.41
CA PHE A 229 -7.91 16.86 -11.98
C PHE A 229 -6.95 17.27 -10.87
N LYS A 230 -5.83 16.59 -10.79
CA LYS A 230 -4.74 16.87 -9.83
C LYS A 230 -3.49 17.31 -10.56
N THR A 231 -2.72 18.16 -9.92
CA THR A 231 -1.38 18.55 -10.33
C THR A 231 -0.45 18.32 -9.16
N ASN A 232 0.59 17.54 -9.37
CA ASN A 232 1.68 17.35 -8.42
C ASN A 232 2.91 18.15 -8.89
N LEU A 233 3.50 18.91 -8.00
CA LEU A 233 4.80 19.56 -8.19
C LEU A 233 5.78 18.97 -7.20
N THR A 234 6.90 18.45 -7.69
CA THR A 234 7.93 17.84 -6.85
C THR A 234 9.28 18.45 -7.13
N ILE A 235 9.98 18.87 -6.08
CA ILE A 235 11.35 19.37 -6.14
C ILE A 235 12.14 18.72 -5.00
N GLY A 236 13.29 18.16 -5.32
CA GLY A 236 14.12 17.55 -4.31
C GLY A 236 15.41 16.98 -4.84
N ARG A 237 16.00 16.13 -4.04
CA ARG A 237 17.21 15.39 -4.37
C ARG A 237 16.94 13.90 -4.24
N TYR A 238 17.13 13.20 -5.33
CA TYR A 238 17.19 11.74 -5.37
C TYR A 238 18.58 11.31 -4.90
N SER A 239 18.65 10.29 -4.07
CA SER A 239 19.91 9.66 -3.68
C SER A 239 19.66 8.20 -3.39
N GLU A 240 20.40 7.35 -4.07
CA GLU A 240 20.47 5.92 -3.84
C GLU A 240 21.80 5.60 -3.17
N ASN A 241 21.75 4.80 -2.10
CA ASN A 241 22.94 4.23 -1.48
C ASN A 241 23.07 2.81 -2.01
N GLU A 242 23.96 2.58 -2.97
CA GLU A 242 24.34 1.20 -3.32
C GLU A 242 25.04 0.54 -2.13
N HIS A 243 24.25 -0.17 -1.32
CA HIS A 243 24.76 -1.14 -0.34
C HIS A 243 24.51 -2.56 -0.84
N ASP A 244 25.00 -2.91 -2.00
CA ASP A 244 25.18 -4.30 -2.36
C ASP A 244 26.53 -4.78 -1.80
N GLY A 245 26.44 -5.64 -0.80
CA GLY A 245 27.45 -6.13 0.12
C GLY A 245 28.67 -6.85 -0.44
N GLU A 246 29.31 -6.36 -1.50
CA GLU A 246 30.68 -6.64 -1.91
C GLU A 246 31.47 -5.34 -1.92
N LEU A 247 31.90 -4.92 -0.74
CA LEU A 247 32.94 -3.91 -0.61
C LEU A 247 34.26 -4.58 -1.00
N ASP A 248 34.75 -4.36 -2.21
CA ASP A 248 36.17 -4.42 -2.49
C ASP A 248 36.87 -3.35 -1.64
N ASP A 249 37.96 -3.73 -1.01
CA ASP A 249 38.70 -2.99 0.05
C ASP A 249 39.13 -1.55 -0.30
N ASP A 250 38.70 -0.98 -1.43
CA ASP A 250 39.12 0.35 -1.90
C ASP A 250 37.96 1.19 -2.54
N GLN A 251 36.69 0.80 -2.38
CA GLN A 251 35.56 1.58 -2.90
C GLN A 251 34.80 2.24 -1.75
N THR A 252 34.95 3.54 -1.63
CA THR A 252 34.01 4.42 -0.96
C THR A 252 32.64 4.24 -1.59
N ALA A 253 31.60 3.94 -0.77
CA ALA A 253 30.21 3.91 -1.21
C ALA A 253 29.92 5.17 -2.05
N ARG A 254 29.52 4.99 -3.30
CA ARG A 254 29.19 6.10 -4.19
C ARG A 254 27.72 6.38 -4.02
N ASP A 255 27.39 7.54 -3.48
CA ASP A 255 26.02 8.02 -3.43
C ASP A 255 25.62 8.45 -4.84
N ILE A 256 24.71 7.71 -5.47
CA ILE A 256 24.06 8.13 -6.71
C ILE A 256 23.12 9.28 -6.33
N THR A 257 23.35 10.46 -6.89
CA THR A 257 22.52 11.62 -6.56
C THR A 257 22.14 12.41 -7.81
N ALA A 258 20.89 12.91 -7.82
CA ALA A 258 20.41 13.83 -8.83
C ALA A 258 19.46 14.85 -8.22
N ASP A 259 19.52 16.10 -8.66
CA ASP A 259 18.46 17.07 -8.37
C ASP A 259 17.25 16.77 -9.24
N TYR A 260 16.08 16.66 -8.62
CA TYR A 260 14.82 16.29 -9.23
C TYR A 260 13.86 17.47 -9.29
N TYR A 261 13.28 17.73 -10.45
CA TYR A 261 12.22 18.70 -10.67
C TYR A 261 11.13 18.05 -11.53
N GLY A 262 9.94 17.88 -10.95
CA GLY A 262 8.84 17.18 -11.61
C GLY A 262 7.53 17.94 -11.60
N VAL A 263 6.76 17.76 -12.67
CA VAL A 263 5.35 18.10 -12.73
C VAL A 263 4.56 16.92 -13.25
N GLN A 264 3.48 16.57 -12.57
CA GLN A 264 2.54 15.52 -12.97
C GLN A 264 1.12 16.05 -13.01
N PHE A 265 0.35 15.58 -13.95
CA PHE A 265 -1.07 15.82 -14.11
C PHE A 265 -1.81 14.49 -14.09
N ASP A 266 -2.83 14.40 -13.26
CA ASP A 266 -3.74 13.25 -13.20
C ASP A 266 -5.15 13.72 -13.55
N TYR A 267 -5.82 13.00 -14.44
CA TYR A 267 -7.17 13.30 -14.89
C TYR A 267 -8.05 12.08 -14.81
N THR A 268 -9.03 12.12 -13.90
CA THR A 268 -9.98 11.02 -13.62
C THR A 268 -11.41 11.54 -13.75
N PRO A 269 -11.93 11.70 -14.99
CA PRO A 269 -13.23 12.30 -15.22
C PRO A 269 -14.41 11.42 -14.76
N ASN A 270 -14.18 10.13 -14.61
CA ASN A 270 -15.16 9.13 -14.17
C ASN A 270 -14.47 7.84 -13.74
N ASP A 271 -15.22 6.89 -13.20
CA ASP A 271 -14.71 5.61 -12.68
C ASP A 271 -14.07 4.69 -13.75
N ASN A 272 -14.32 4.97 -15.03
CA ASN A 272 -13.82 4.12 -16.12
C ASN A 272 -12.48 4.60 -16.70
N LEU A 273 -12.13 5.88 -16.53
CA LEU A 273 -10.94 6.46 -17.16
C LEU A 273 -10.10 7.21 -16.15
N ALA A 274 -8.83 6.83 -16.07
CA ALA A 274 -7.78 7.58 -15.38
C ALA A 274 -6.62 7.78 -16.35
N LEU A 275 -6.18 9.01 -16.50
CA LEU A 275 -5.03 9.41 -17.33
C LEU A 275 -4.00 10.11 -16.47
N ASN A 276 -2.74 9.92 -16.81
CA ASN A 276 -1.63 10.66 -16.20
C ASN A 276 -0.66 11.13 -17.28
N ALA A 277 0.00 12.25 -17.05
CA ALA A 277 1.11 12.72 -17.85
C ALA A 277 2.03 13.57 -16.99
N GLY A 278 3.31 13.60 -17.32
CA GLY A 278 4.24 14.40 -16.55
C GLY A 278 5.55 14.66 -17.30
N TYR A 279 6.32 15.54 -16.66
CA TYR A 279 7.66 15.90 -17.11
C TYR A 279 8.60 15.98 -15.91
N ILE A 280 9.78 15.42 -16.08
CA ILE A 280 10.83 15.35 -15.05
C ILE A 280 12.11 15.87 -15.65
N LEU A 281 12.78 16.76 -14.93
CA LEU A 281 14.16 17.14 -15.17
C LEU A 281 15.02 16.59 -14.04
N LEU A 282 15.95 15.72 -14.39
CA LEU A 282 17.06 15.35 -13.51
C LEU A 282 18.26 16.20 -13.88
N SER A 283 18.98 16.70 -12.89
CA SER A 283 20.19 17.49 -13.11
C SER A 283 21.24 17.20 -12.05
N GLY A 284 22.49 17.57 -12.34
CA GLY A 284 23.60 17.22 -11.47
C GLY A 284 24.05 15.76 -11.62
N LEU A 285 23.70 15.12 -12.74
CA LEU A 285 24.22 13.81 -13.11
C LEU A 285 25.72 13.94 -13.31
N ASP A 286 26.52 13.38 -12.39
CA ASP A 286 27.97 13.41 -12.49
C ASP A 286 28.43 12.11 -13.14
N LYS A 287 29.33 12.18 -14.14
CA LYS A 287 29.85 11.01 -14.84
C LYS A 287 30.69 10.08 -13.96
N ASP A 288 31.08 10.58 -12.80
CA ASP A 288 31.84 9.81 -11.80
C ASP A 288 30.96 9.20 -10.70
N VAL A 289 29.61 9.49 -10.73
CA VAL A 289 28.59 9.01 -9.78
C VAL A 289 27.44 8.48 -10.60
N GLU A 290 27.38 7.21 -10.81
CA GLU A 290 26.53 6.53 -11.78
C GLU A 290 25.06 6.44 -11.35
N LEU A 291 24.20 7.43 -11.70
CA LEU A 291 22.96 7.07 -12.37
C LEU A 291 23.41 6.67 -13.78
N ASP A 292 23.42 5.39 -14.09
CA ASP A 292 24.01 4.86 -15.35
C ASP A 292 23.12 5.18 -16.56
N LEU A 293 22.76 6.47 -16.68
CA LEU A 293 22.02 6.99 -17.81
C LEU A 293 23.02 7.48 -18.88
N ASP A 294 23.08 6.78 -19.99
CA ASP A 294 23.86 7.22 -21.16
C ASP A 294 23.21 8.45 -21.80
N VAL A 295 23.55 9.63 -21.26
CA VAL A 295 23.05 10.93 -21.71
C VAL A 295 24.20 11.87 -22.08
N ASP A 296 23.93 12.78 -23.00
CA ASP A 296 24.87 13.86 -23.34
C ASP A 296 24.81 14.97 -22.28
N GLY A 297 25.86 15.09 -21.46
CA GLY A 297 25.95 16.13 -20.45
C GLY A 297 25.62 15.62 -19.04
N ASN A 298 24.99 16.47 -18.20
CA ASN A 298 24.68 16.21 -16.80
C ASN A 298 23.19 16.38 -16.48
N LYS A 299 22.32 16.14 -17.48
CA LYS A 299 20.87 16.31 -17.35
C LYS A 299 20.14 15.22 -18.10
N ALA A 300 18.95 14.86 -17.61
CA ALA A 300 18.01 14.02 -18.31
C ALA A 300 16.62 14.68 -18.26
N ASN A 301 16.02 14.82 -19.43
CA ASN A 301 14.66 15.34 -19.60
C ASN A 301 13.73 14.18 -19.95
N LEU A 302 12.87 13.83 -19.02
CA LEU A 302 11.92 12.72 -19.18
C LEU A 302 10.51 13.26 -19.31
N TRP A 303 9.73 12.71 -20.22
CA TRP A 303 8.29 12.91 -20.23
C TRP A 303 7.57 11.56 -20.30
N TYR A 304 6.38 11.52 -19.77
CA TYR A 304 5.56 10.32 -19.76
C TYR A 304 4.09 10.64 -19.94
N ALA A 305 3.36 9.66 -20.45
CA ALA A 305 1.92 9.68 -20.50
C ALA A 305 1.38 8.27 -20.41
N GLY A 306 0.25 8.13 -19.75
CA GLY A 306 -0.38 6.83 -19.62
C GLY A 306 -1.78 6.91 -19.05
N GLY A 307 -2.31 5.75 -18.72
CA GLY A 307 -3.62 5.67 -18.10
C GLY A 307 -4.17 4.27 -17.98
N LYS A 308 -5.35 4.23 -17.38
CA LYS A 308 -6.16 3.04 -17.19
C LYS A 308 -7.56 3.28 -17.73
N TYR A 309 -8.07 2.30 -18.48
CA TYR A 309 -9.45 2.26 -18.92
C TYR A 309 -10.15 0.99 -18.45
N ASN A 310 -11.19 1.14 -17.66
CA ASN A 310 -12.04 0.05 -17.20
C ASN A 310 -13.17 -0.17 -18.23
N PHE A 311 -13.15 -1.27 -18.97
CA PHE A 311 -14.23 -1.65 -19.90
C PHE A 311 -15.50 -1.98 -19.13
N ASP A 312 -15.34 -2.66 -18.00
CA ASP A 312 -16.37 -2.97 -17.02
C ASP A 312 -15.72 -3.17 -15.62
N LYS A 313 -16.50 -3.66 -14.67
CA LYS A 313 -16.00 -3.94 -13.30
C LYS A 313 -14.94 -5.04 -13.21
N ASN A 314 -14.71 -5.81 -14.27
CA ASN A 314 -13.81 -6.95 -14.27
C ASN A 314 -12.62 -6.78 -15.22
N VAL A 315 -12.75 -5.98 -16.27
CA VAL A 315 -11.74 -5.88 -17.33
C VAL A 315 -11.22 -4.46 -17.44
N ALA A 316 -9.91 -4.31 -17.36
CA ALA A 316 -9.23 -3.04 -17.55
C ALA A 316 -8.03 -3.18 -18.48
N LEU A 317 -7.71 -2.10 -19.19
CA LEU A 317 -6.48 -1.92 -19.94
C LEU A 317 -5.67 -0.82 -19.28
N VAL A 318 -4.40 -1.11 -19.00
CA VAL A 318 -3.43 -0.15 -18.49
C VAL A 318 -2.35 0.04 -19.53
N GLY A 319 -1.93 1.27 -19.77
CA GLY A 319 -0.85 1.58 -20.69
C GLY A 319 -0.04 2.75 -20.21
N GLN A 320 1.30 2.66 -20.34
CA GLN A 320 2.25 3.70 -19.99
C GLN A 320 3.31 3.81 -21.08
N TYR A 321 3.72 5.02 -21.37
CA TYR A 321 4.86 5.34 -22.26
C TYR A 321 5.68 6.45 -21.62
N LEU A 322 6.98 6.31 -21.74
CA LEU A 322 7.91 7.33 -21.26
C LEU A 322 9.14 7.41 -22.16
N GLU A 323 9.78 8.58 -22.18
CA GLU A 323 10.94 8.87 -23.00
C GLU A 323 11.89 9.84 -22.26
N ASN A 324 13.16 9.49 -22.24
CA ASN A 324 14.27 10.38 -21.93
C ASN A 324 14.81 10.96 -23.25
N THR A 325 14.59 12.25 -23.45
CA THR A 325 14.94 12.95 -24.70
C THR A 325 16.44 13.21 -24.86
N ASP A 326 17.21 13.06 -23.79
CA ASP A 326 18.67 13.26 -23.79
C ASP A 326 19.45 11.95 -23.88
N ALA A 327 18.77 10.80 -23.85
CA ALA A 327 19.43 9.50 -23.94
C ALA A 327 20.00 9.24 -25.33
N ASN A 328 21.25 8.77 -25.39
CA ASN A 328 21.92 8.39 -26.63
C ASN A 328 21.35 7.10 -27.22
N SER A 329 20.90 6.19 -26.38
CA SER A 329 20.31 4.91 -26.75
C SER A 329 19.30 4.45 -25.69
N TYR A 330 18.42 3.51 -26.02
CA TYR A 330 17.46 2.88 -25.09
C TYR A 330 16.70 3.86 -24.16
N GLY A 331 16.47 5.09 -24.62
CA GLY A 331 15.82 6.17 -23.89
C GLY A 331 14.29 6.10 -23.88
N THR A 332 13.68 4.98 -24.28
CA THR A 332 12.21 4.84 -24.28
C THR A 332 11.77 3.59 -23.52
N ALA A 333 10.73 3.72 -22.72
CA ALA A 333 10.06 2.57 -22.09
C ALA A 333 8.54 2.63 -22.28
N GLY A 334 7.90 1.51 -22.15
CA GLY A 334 6.46 1.40 -22.25
C GLY A 334 5.94 0.06 -21.76
N SER A 335 4.72 0.08 -21.26
CA SER A 335 3.99 -1.09 -20.77
C SER A 335 2.56 -1.04 -21.26
N VAL A 336 2.04 -2.20 -21.62
CA VAL A 336 0.60 -2.38 -21.84
C VAL A 336 0.16 -3.65 -21.13
N GLU A 337 -0.93 -3.58 -20.39
CA GLU A 337 -1.41 -4.68 -19.56
C GLU A 337 -2.93 -4.78 -19.60
N LEU A 338 -3.43 -5.95 -19.92
CA LEU A 338 -4.84 -6.32 -19.80
C LEU A 338 -5.06 -6.99 -18.46
N GLN A 339 -5.88 -6.39 -17.62
CA GLN A 339 -6.23 -6.86 -16.29
C GLN A 339 -7.63 -7.48 -16.27
N TYR A 340 -7.77 -8.60 -15.58
CA TYR A 340 -9.06 -9.22 -15.30
C TYR A 340 -9.28 -9.35 -13.81
N LYS A 341 -10.30 -8.67 -13.28
CA LYS A 341 -10.59 -8.55 -11.84
C LYS A 341 -9.41 -7.94 -11.07
N GLY A 342 -9.20 -8.41 -9.86
CA GLY A 342 -8.13 -8.04 -8.92
C GLY A 342 -8.38 -8.77 -7.60
N ALA A 343 -7.33 -9.10 -6.87
CA ALA A 343 -7.44 -9.56 -5.50
C ALA A 343 -7.65 -8.36 -4.57
N ASP A 344 -8.68 -8.44 -3.73
CA ASP A 344 -8.91 -7.46 -2.65
C ASP A 344 -8.54 -8.11 -1.32
N ALA A 345 -7.58 -7.54 -0.62
CA ALA A 345 -7.15 -8.03 0.70
C ALA A 345 -8.28 -8.07 1.74
N LYS A 346 -9.35 -7.28 1.55
CA LYS A 346 -10.52 -7.26 2.44
C LYS A 346 -11.55 -8.34 2.10
N ASP A 347 -11.49 -8.92 0.89
CA ASP A 347 -12.43 -9.92 0.37
C ASP A 347 -11.73 -11.25 0.13
N ALA A 348 -11.75 -12.12 1.13
CA ALA A 348 -11.17 -13.46 1.04
C ALA A 348 -11.83 -14.27 -0.07
N GLY A 349 -11.02 -14.87 -0.95
CA GLY A 349 -11.46 -15.60 -2.13
C GLY A 349 -11.52 -14.74 -3.40
N SER A 350 -11.33 -13.42 -3.31
CA SER A 350 -11.17 -12.58 -4.49
C SER A 350 -9.87 -12.92 -5.23
N TRP A 351 -9.86 -12.74 -6.54
CA TRP A 351 -8.70 -13.02 -7.38
C TRP A 351 -8.64 -12.13 -8.61
N GLY A 352 -7.47 -12.00 -9.17
CA GLY A 352 -7.24 -11.32 -10.42
C GLY A 352 -6.16 -11.99 -11.24
N ALA A 353 -6.12 -11.64 -12.53
CA ALA A 353 -5.06 -12.07 -13.43
C ALA A 353 -4.74 -10.96 -14.41
N TYR A 354 -3.52 -10.93 -14.92
CA TYR A 354 -3.13 -9.99 -15.95
C TYR A 354 -2.19 -10.62 -16.98
N LEU A 355 -2.21 -10.03 -18.16
CA LEU A 355 -1.28 -10.33 -19.25
C LEU A 355 -0.81 -9.01 -19.85
N GLY A 356 0.50 -8.85 -19.97
CA GLY A 356 1.09 -7.61 -20.45
C GLY A 356 2.31 -7.82 -21.31
N TYR A 357 2.76 -6.72 -21.87
CA TYR A 357 4.04 -6.57 -22.52
C TYR A 357 4.77 -5.38 -21.94
N ARG A 358 6.03 -5.58 -21.59
CA ARG A 358 6.91 -4.53 -21.06
C ARG A 358 8.10 -4.32 -21.98
N ARG A 359 8.52 -3.07 -22.12
CA ARG A 359 9.76 -2.66 -22.73
C ARG A 359 10.35 -1.57 -21.85
N LEU A 360 11.39 -1.89 -21.12
CA LEU A 360 12.02 -1.02 -20.13
C LEU A 360 13.37 -0.56 -20.68
N GLY A 361 13.45 0.66 -21.22
CA GLY A 361 14.71 1.20 -21.72
C GLY A 361 15.67 1.47 -20.56
N GLU A 362 16.93 1.10 -20.72
CA GLU A 362 17.96 1.22 -19.69
C GLU A 362 18.20 2.69 -19.29
N ASN A 363 18.18 3.59 -20.25
CA ASN A 363 18.46 5.03 -20.04
C ASN A 363 17.21 5.88 -19.73
N VAL A 364 16.14 5.25 -19.20
CA VAL A 364 14.91 5.92 -18.84
C VAL A 364 14.20 5.26 -17.66
N THR A 365 14.49 4.00 -17.38
CA THR A 365 14.01 3.25 -16.21
C THR A 365 15.10 3.32 -15.15
N ILE A 366 14.86 4.02 -14.05
CA ILE A 366 15.89 4.27 -13.03
C ILE A 366 15.76 3.23 -11.91
N GLU A 367 14.70 3.28 -11.14
CA GLU A 367 14.39 2.28 -10.12
C GLU A 367 12.94 1.82 -10.31
N THR A 368 12.75 0.63 -10.88
CA THR A 368 11.41 0.16 -11.23
C THR A 368 10.77 -0.67 -10.13
N ALA A 369 9.46 -0.45 -9.90
CA ALA A 369 8.62 -1.32 -9.07
C ALA A 369 8.39 -2.71 -9.67
N TYR A 370 8.78 -2.92 -10.92
CA TYR A 370 8.48 -4.18 -11.60
C TYR A 370 9.42 -5.28 -11.15
N ASP A 371 8.88 -6.22 -10.40
CA ASP A 371 9.57 -7.43 -9.95
C ASP A 371 9.82 -8.46 -11.07
N ASP A 372 9.37 -8.17 -12.29
CA ASP A 372 9.32 -9.10 -13.41
C ASP A 372 10.32 -8.79 -14.53
N ALA A 373 10.76 -7.54 -14.67
CA ALA A 373 11.68 -7.15 -15.73
C ALA A 373 12.60 -6.04 -15.25
N ASP A 374 13.88 -6.15 -15.57
CA ASP A 374 14.88 -5.15 -15.26
C ASP A 374 14.96 -4.07 -16.38
N ALA A 375 15.62 -2.95 -16.08
CA ALA A 375 16.04 -1.98 -17.09
C ALA A 375 16.84 -2.69 -18.19
N GLY A 376 16.69 -2.25 -19.43
CA GLY A 376 17.30 -2.90 -20.58
C GLY A 376 16.54 -4.12 -21.13
N GLN A 377 15.41 -4.50 -20.56
CA GLN A 377 14.65 -5.70 -20.96
C GLN A 377 13.32 -5.39 -21.64
N LYS A 378 12.84 -6.34 -22.45
CA LYS A 378 11.52 -6.33 -23.08
C LYS A 378 10.93 -7.74 -23.12
N GLY A 379 9.64 -7.91 -22.84
CA GLY A 379 9.04 -9.23 -22.84
C GLY A 379 7.57 -9.26 -22.49
N ILE A 380 7.04 -10.48 -22.39
CA ILE A 380 5.68 -10.75 -21.98
C ILE A 380 5.68 -11.07 -20.49
N VAL A 381 4.73 -10.48 -19.78
CA VAL A 381 4.46 -10.76 -18.37
C VAL A 381 3.05 -11.33 -18.22
N ALA A 382 2.89 -12.28 -17.32
CA ALA A 382 1.60 -12.77 -16.89
C ALA A 382 1.60 -12.97 -15.38
N GLY A 383 0.51 -12.63 -14.72
CA GLY A 383 0.39 -12.79 -13.27
C GLY A 383 -1.01 -13.18 -12.84
N ILE A 384 -1.07 -13.76 -11.65
CA ILE A 384 -2.30 -14.08 -10.95
C ILE A 384 -2.15 -13.71 -9.47
N GLU A 385 -3.20 -13.16 -8.91
CA GLU A 385 -3.29 -12.81 -7.50
C GLU A 385 -4.50 -13.47 -6.85
N TYR A 386 -4.39 -13.84 -5.59
CA TYR A 386 -5.47 -14.46 -4.83
C TYR A 386 -5.44 -14.04 -3.36
N ALA A 387 -6.58 -13.60 -2.83
CA ALA A 387 -6.76 -13.32 -1.42
C ALA A 387 -7.12 -14.60 -0.66
N PHE A 388 -6.16 -15.23 0.00
CA PHE A 388 -6.34 -16.47 0.76
C PHE A 388 -7.21 -16.29 2.00
N ALA A 389 -7.06 -15.16 2.66
CA ALA A 389 -7.82 -14.74 3.82
C ALA A 389 -7.86 -13.20 3.86
N LYS A 390 -8.66 -12.65 4.75
CA LYS A 390 -8.63 -11.20 4.99
C LYS A 390 -7.20 -10.76 5.34
N ASN A 391 -6.71 -9.76 4.64
CA ASN A 391 -5.36 -9.21 4.77
C ASN A 391 -4.21 -10.18 4.37
N ILE A 392 -4.51 -11.27 3.65
CA ILE A 392 -3.48 -12.19 3.15
C ILE A 392 -3.67 -12.39 1.65
N VAL A 393 -2.78 -11.81 0.86
CA VAL A 393 -2.79 -11.91 -0.61
C VAL A 393 -1.50 -12.58 -1.06
N GLY A 394 -1.63 -13.56 -1.96
CA GLY A 394 -0.50 -14.16 -2.65
C GLY A 394 -0.56 -13.87 -4.13
N SER A 395 0.59 -13.73 -4.76
CA SER A 395 0.74 -13.54 -6.20
C SER A 395 1.73 -14.53 -6.79
N LEU A 396 1.47 -14.91 -8.02
CA LEU A 396 2.40 -15.67 -8.87
C LEU A 396 2.58 -14.87 -10.16
N LEU A 397 3.83 -14.68 -10.55
CA LEU A 397 4.21 -13.90 -11.71
C LEU A 397 5.17 -14.72 -12.57
N TYR A 398 5.05 -14.54 -13.88
CA TYR A 398 5.90 -15.12 -14.91
C TYR A 398 6.30 -14.04 -15.91
N PHE A 399 7.60 -13.92 -16.19
CA PHE A 399 8.13 -13.07 -17.23
C PHE A 399 9.00 -13.89 -18.19
N ASN A 400 8.88 -13.59 -19.47
CA ASN A 400 9.76 -14.12 -20.51
C ASN A 400 10.05 -13.02 -21.54
N GLY A 401 11.31 -12.73 -21.73
CA GLY A 401 11.73 -11.60 -22.54
C GLY A 401 13.11 -11.71 -23.13
N LYS A 402 13.62 -10.56 -23.56
CA LYS A 402 14.94 -10.40 -24.14
C LYS A 402 15.65 -9.18 -23.58
N ASP A 403 16.95 -9.28 -23.45
CA ASP A 403 17.85 -8.14 -23.29
C ASP A 403 17.86 -7.34 -24.61
N MET A 404 17.71 -6.02 -24.54
CA MET A 404 17.55 -5.17 -25.72
C MET A 404 18.89 -4.83 -26.38
N GLU A 405 19.97 -4.76 -25.61
CA GLU A 405 21.30 -4.43 -26.12
C GLU A 405 21.95 -5.65 -26.78
N LYS A 406 21.90 -6.80 -26.10
CA LYS A 406 22.58 -8.04 -26.54
C LYS A 406 21.73 -8.87 -27.49
N ASP A 407 20.42 -8.57 -27.61
CA ASP A 407 19.39 -9.37 -28.33
C ASP A 407 19.41 -10.85 -27.92
N THR A 408 19.87 -11.12 -26.70
CA THR A 408 19.85 -12.44 -26.08
C THR A 408 18.56 -12.64 -25.30
N ASP A 409 18.23 -13.89 -24.99
CA ASP A 409 17.10 -14.17 -24.11
C ASP A 409 17.40 -13.62 -22.71
N ALA A 410 16.46 -12.84 -22.15
CA ALA A 410 16.50 -12.41 -20.77
C ALA A 410 16.16 -13.58 -19.86
N ASP A 411 16.53 -13.48 -18.58
CA ASP A 411 16.19 -14.49 -17.59
C ASP A 411 14.68 -14.68 -17.52
N THR A 412 14.24 -15.93 -17.59
CA THR A 412 12.83 -16.26 -17.33
C THR A 412 12.58 -16.19 -15.83
N ILE A 413 11.74 -15.26 -15.42
CA ILE A 413 11.46 -14.99 -14.00
C ILE A 413 10.16 -15.67 -13.58
N TYR A 414 10.21 -16.36 -12.44
CA TYR A 414 9.06 -16.85 -11.69
C TYR A 414 9.11 -16.22 -10.31
N SER A 415 8.10 -15.43 -9.97
CA SER A 415 8.02 -14.82 -8.65
C SER A 415 6.76 -15.29 -7.92
N LEU A 416 6.94 -15.67 -6.65
CA LEU A 416 5.85 -15.95 -5.71
C LEU A 416 5.97 -14.97 -4.56
N SER A 417 4.91 -14.23 -4.29
CA SER A 417 4.83 -13.31 -3.16
C SER A 417 3.66 -13.66 -2.26
N LEU A 418 3.83 -13.50 -0.96
CA LEU A 418 2.77 -13.57 0.04
C LEU A 418 2.86 -12.32 0.91
N ILE A 419 1.78 -11.55 0.95
CA ILE A 419 1.72 -10.28 1.69
C ILE A 419 0.65 -10.40 2.76
N HIS A 420 1.00 -10.04 3.99
CA HIS A 420 0.07 -9.87 5.11
C HIS A 420 0.08 -8.39 5.51
N ILE A 421 -1.11 -7.76 5.45
CA ILE A 421 -1.31 -6.31 5.66
C ILE A 421 -2.01 -6.07 7.00
#